data_e31ee7a9e4b4abe0b49308b34369267c
#
_entry.id   e31ee7a9e4b4abe0b49308b34369267c
#
_cell.length_a   1.000
_cell.length_b   1.000
_cell.length_c   1.000
_cell.angle_alpha   90.00
_cell.angle_beta   90.00
_cell.angle_gamma   90.00
#
_symmetry.space_group_name_H-M   'P 1'
#
loop_
_entity.id
_entity.type
_entity.pdbx_description
1 polymer ?
#
loop_
_entity_poly.entity_id
_entity_poly.type
_entity_poly.pdbx_seq_one_letter_code
_entity_poly.pdbx_strand_id
1 'polypeptide(L)'
;TKCLRPHDTPPAIYPSGQETELQTNVTPNEQPSATASSATLHMPFDNTYARDLEGLYARSKPAGSPAPRLLRLNSDLANELGLDAEEMSSAAGLAVFAGNVVPAQAQPLAQAYAGHQFGGFSPQLGDGRALLLGEIVDRHGRRRDISLKGSGRTPFSRRGDGKAALGPVLREYLMGEAMHVLGIPTTRALAAVATGATVQREQLLPGAILTRVAASHLRVGTFEYIAARDDEVLLRRLADYVIARHYVPLTSTPDPYLGLLQEVVERQASLVARWMGVGFIHGVMNTDNMTISGETIDYGPCAFLEHFDPRAVFSSIDTSGRYAYGNQPAIAQWNLARLADALLPLIDADAESAAQRAGAAVEAFAERFDFHWTSVLRLKLGLDGSSGDDRALADDYLKLMSQYR
;
A
#
# COMPACT_ATOMS: atom_id res chain seq x y z
N THR A 1 28.14 -21.80 -28.27
CA THR A 1 29.58 -21.86 -28.48
C THR A 1 30.22 -20.55 -28.07
N LYS A 2 31.18 -20.59 -27.13
CA LYS A 2 32.11 -19.58 -26.63
C LYS A 2 31.55 -18.43 -25.76
N CYS A 3 31.80 -18.57 -24.46
CA CYS A 3 31.88 -17.52 -23.45
C CYS A 3 32.86 -16.41 -23.84
N LEU A 4 32.46 -15.16 -23.62
CA LEU A 4 33.37 -14.02 -23.52
C LEU A 4 33.47 -13.60 -22.05
N ARG A 5 34.70 -13.52 -21.53
CA ARG A 5 35.05 -13.04 -20.19
C ARG A 5 35.16 -11.51 -20.19
N PRO A 6 34.90 -10.82 -19.07
CA PRO A 6 35.12 -9.38 -18.94
C PRO A 6 36.55 -9.11 -18.41
N HIS A 7 37.37 -8.44 -19.15
CA HIS A 7 38.57 -7.72 -18.67
C HIS A 7 38.87 -6.57 -19.61
N ASP A 8 39.25 -5.46 -18.97
CA ASP A 8 40.04 -4.31 -19.38
C ASP A 8 39.30 -2.97 -19.43
N THR A 9 39.37 -2.29 -18.27
CA THR A 9 39.23 -0.84 -18.18
C THR A 9 40.61 -0.23 -17.78
N PRO A 10 41.14 0.78 -18.50
CA PRO A 10 42.44 1.39 -18.16
C PRO A 10 42.32 2.35 -16.96
N PRO A 11 43.44 2.60 -16.21
CA PRO A 11 43.40 3.44 -15.01
C PRO A 11 43.36 4.94 -15.34
N ALA A 12 42.54 5.66 -14.55
CA ALA A 12 42.46 7.12 -14.59
C ALA A 12 43.73 7.74 -13.93
N ILE A 13 44.40 8.61 -14.64
CA ILE A 13 45.53 9.41 -14.16
C ILE A 13 45.00 10.67 -13.48
N TYR A 14 45.30 10.84 -12.19
CA TYR A 14 45.10 12.09 -11.46
C TYR A 14 46.43 12.86 -11.40
N PRO A 15 46.46 14.18 -11.71
CA PRO A 15 47.64 15.00 -11.48
C PRO A 15 47.74 15.44 -10.02
N SER A 16 48.91 15.28 -9.43
CA SER A 16 49.32 15.82 -8.15
C SER A 16 49.51 17.35 -8.27
N GLY A 17 48.87 18.13 -7.42
CA GLY A 17 48.99 19.59 -7.36
C GLY A 17 48.80 20.15 -5.95
N GLN A 18 49.94 20.42 -5.33
CA GLN A 18 50.28 21.46 -4.33
C GLN A 18 49.24 21.92 -3.29
N GLU A 19 49.59 21.61 -2.07
CA GLU A 19 49.06 22.22 -0.84
C GLU A 19 49.51 23.71 -0.79
N THR A 20 48.52 24.60 -0.67
CA THR A 20 48.73 25.99 -0.26
C THR A 20 47.96 26.22 1.02
N GLU A 21 48.71 26.33 2.14
CA GLU A 21 48.17 26.75 3.43
C GLU A 21 47.64 28.19 3.33
N LEU A 22 46.35 28.38 3.51
CA LEU A 22 45.72 29.66 3.79
C LEU A 22 45.27 29.65 5.26
N GLN A 23 46.07 30.33 6.11
CA GLN A 23 45.66 30.71 7.47
C GLN A 23 44.55 31.74 7.37
N THR A 24 43.34 31.38 7.76
CA THR A 24 42.28 32.34 8.01
C THR A 24 41.97 32.37 9.52
N ASN A 25 42.22 33.54 10.10
CA ASN A 25 41.73 33.93 11.42
C ASN A 25 40.21 33.85 11.47
N VAL A 26 39.67 32.91 12.26
CA VAL A 26 38.26 32.86 12.58
C VAL A 26 38.05 33.47 13.94
N THR A 27 37.44 34.64 13.98
CA THR A 27 36.80 35.21 15.15
C THR A 27 35.66 34.32 15.61
N PRO A 28 35.42 34.15 16.94
CA PRO A 28 34.28 33.35 17.39
C PRO A 28 32.98 34.03 17.00
N ASN A 29 32.23 33.40 16.10
CA ASN A 29 30.93 33.89 15.71
C ASN A 29 29.90 33.42 16.75
N GLU A 30 29.12 34.37 17.22
CA GLU A 30 28.01 34.19 18.15
C GLU A 30 27.05 33.11 17.60
N GLN A 31 26.75 32.13 18.43
CA GLN A 31 25.68 31.17 18.18
C GLN A 31 24.35 31.95 18.10
N PRO A 32 23.60 31.84 17.03
CA PRO A 32 22.23 32.32 17.03
C PRO A 32 21.44 31.44 18.02
N SER A 33 20.96 32.07 19.11
CA SER A 33 19.98 31.47 20.00
C SER A 33 18.72 31.12 19.18
N ALA A 34 18.60 29.87 18.79
CA ALA A 34 17.39 29.33 18.18
C ALA A 34 16.30 29.24 19.25
N THR A 35 15.63 30.34 19.53
CA THR A 35 14.25 30.29 20.02
C THR A 35 13.39 29.81 18.85
N ALA A 36 13.45 28.50 18.57
CA ALA A 36 12.46 27.87 17.73
C ALA A 36 11.10 28.01 18.44
N SER A 37 10.29 28.92 17.96
CA SER A 37 8.86 28.94 18.24
C SER A 37 8.37 27.52 17.97
N SER A 38 7.96 26.81 19.01
CA SER A 38 7.33 25.49 18.90
C SER A 38 5.92 25.67 18.36
N ALA A 39 5.81 26.08 17.11
CA ALA A 39 4.55 25.96 16.38
C ALA A 39 4.27 24.47 16.30
N THR A 40 3.34 24.01 17.12
CA THR A 40 2.91 22.60 17.14
C THR A 40 2.14 22.37 15.84
N LEU A 41 2.71 21.58 14.93
CA LEU A 41 2.06 21.21 13.67
C LEU A 41 0.65 20.71 13.94
N HIS A 42 -0.34 21.36 13.33
CA HIS A 42 -1.74 20.96 13.51
C HIS A 42 -2.12 19.88 12.51
N MET A 43 -2.29 18.65 13.00
CA MET A 43 -2.86 17.53 12.25
C MET A 43 -4.06 16.99 13.04
N PRO A 44 -5.30 17.21 12.57
CA PRO A 44 -6.54 16.91 13.34
C PRO A 44 -6.84 15.40 13.31
N PHE A 45 -6.05 14.61 14.02
CA PHE A 45 -6.26 13.16 14.08
C PHE A 45 -7.51 12.78 14.87
N ASP A 46 -8.31 11.88 14.28
CA ASP A 46 -9.39 11.14 14.94
C ASP A 46 -9.02 9.66 14.95
N ASN A 47 -8.62 9.15 16.11
CA ASN A 47 -7.98 7.84 16.26
C ASN A 47 -9.02 6.72 16.44
N THR A 48 -9.90 6.51 15.46
CA THR A 48 -10.98 5.50 15.55
C THR A 48 -10.41 4.08 15.59
N TYR A 49 -9.37 3.78 14.81
CA TYR A 49 -8.73 2.47 14.83
C TYR A 49 -8.20 2.13 16.23
N ALA A 50 -7.50 3.07 16.86
CA ALA A 50 -6.95 2.89 18.21
C ALA A 50 -8.02 2.75 19.28
N ARG A 51 -9.15 3.45 19.12
CA ARG A 51 -10.27 3.44 20.06
C ARG A 51 -11.14 2.20 19.94
N ASP A 52 -11.46 1.80 18.70
CA ASP A 52 -12.53 0.86 18.43
C ASP A 52 -12.02 -0.58 18.16
N LEU A 53 -10.71 -0.73 17.83
CA LEU A 53 -10.10 -2.00 17.43
C LEU A 53 -8.95 -2.45 18.35
N GLU A 54 -9.14 -2.28 19.67
CA GLU A 54 -8.22 -2.86 20.65
C GLU A 54 -8.10 -4.38 20.46
N GLY A 55 -6.85 -4.88 20.48
CA GLY A 55 -6.51 -6.27 20.15
C GLY A 55 -5.96 -6.46 18.73
N LEU A 56 -6.14 -5.48 17.82
CA LEU A 56 -5.65 -5.53 16.44
C LEU A 56 -4.41 -4.65 16.19
N TYR A 57 -3.73 -4.21 17.22
CA TYR A 57 -2.54 -3.39 17.09
C TYR A 57 -1.62 -3.50 18.31
N ALA A 58 -0.39 -3.06 18.12
CA ALA A 58 0.53 -2.78 19.21
C ALA A 58 0.93 -1.29 19.17
N ARG A 59 0.86 -0.59 20.31
CA ARG A 59 1.35 0.79 20.39
C ARG A 59 2.84 0.82 20.15
N SER A 60 3.29 1.73 19.30
CA SER A 60 4.69 1.85 18.93
C SER A 60 4.99 3.30 18.55
N LYS A 61 6.27 3.71 18.69
CA LYS A 61 6.71 5.05 18.30
C LYS A 61 7.72 4.95 17.17
N PRO A 62 7.77 5.93 16.26
CA PRO A 62 8.82 5.98 15.25
C PRO A 62 10.21 6.13 15.91
N ALA A 63 11.23 5.57 15.27
CA ALA A 63 12.61 5.59 15.78
C ALA A 63 13.33 6.94 15.57
N GLY A 64 12.73 7.82 14.77
CA GLY A 64 13.35 9.08 14.37
C GLY A 64 14.44 8.92 13.30
N SER A 65 14.88 10.04 12.77
CA SER A 65 15.85 10.15 11.67
C SER A 65 16.98 11.10 12.07
N PRO A 66 18.28 10.72 11.90
CA PRO A 66 19.40 11.52 12.42
C PRO A 66 19.64 12.83 11.65
N ALA A 67 19.42 12.84 10.34
CA ALA A 67 19.62 14.02 9.48
C ALA A 67 18.54 14.04 8.37
N PRO A 68 17.27 14.30 8.73
CA PRO A 68 16.18 14.19 7.80
C PRO A 68 16.22 15.31 6.74
N ARG A 69 15.82 14.97 5.52
CA ARG A 69 15.64 15.91 4.43
C ARG A 69 14.37 15.58 3.66
N LEU A 70 13.48 16.55 3.52
CA LEU A 70 12.29 16.41 2.68
C LEU A 70 12.72 16.24 1.22
N LEU A 71 12.31 15.14 0.61
CA LEU A 71 12.55 14.87 -0.82
C LEU A 71 11.38 15.38 -1.67
N ARG A 72 10.18 15.10 -1.21
CA ARG A 72 8.96 15.53 -1.87
C ARG A 72 7.82 15.65 -0.86
N LEU A 73 7.02 16.69 -1.00
CA LEU A 73 5.69 16.84 -0.43
C LEU A 73 4.67 16.84 -1.57
N ASN A 74 3.56 16.15 -1.40
CA ASN A 74 2.40 16.21 -2.27
C ASN A 74 1.45 17.29 -1.77
N SER A 75 1.63 18.51 -2.26
CA SER A 75 0.88 19.68 -1.81
C SER A 75 -0.61 19.56 -2.13
N ASP A 76 -0.97 18.96 -3.27
CA ASP A 76 -2.36 18.76 -3.67
C ASP A 76 -3.07 17.80 -2.70
N LEU A 77 -2.39 16.69 -2.35
CA LEU A 77 -2.92 15.74 -1.36
C LEU A 77 -2.96 16.37 0.05
N ALA A 78 -1.98 17.19 0.44
CA ALA A 78 -2.04 17.93 1.70
C ALA A 78 -3.30 18.82 1.74
N ASN A 79 -3.54 19.57 0.68
CA ASN A 79 -4.73 20.42 0.55
C ASN A 79 -6.03 19.60 0.56
N GLU A 80 -6.08 18.44 -0.11
CA GLU A 80 -7.23 17.51 -0.07
C GLU A 80 -7.52 17.04 1.36
N LEU A 81 -6.47 16.74 2.13
CA LEU A 81 -6.55 16.33 3.53
C LEU A 81 -6.95 17.48 4.48
N GLY A 82 -7.03 18.73 3.99
CA GLY A 82 -7.29 19.88 4.84
C GLY A 82 -6.07 20.38 5.60
N LEU A 83 -4.87 19.92 5.23
CA LEU A 83 -3.60 20.34 5.81
C LEU A 83 -3.03 21.54 5.04
N ASP A 84 -2.34 22.44 5.73
CA ASP A 84 -1.61 23.53 5.10
C ASP A 84 -0.30 23.03 4.49
N ALA A 85 -0.16 23.12 3.16
CA ALA A 85 1.00 22.59 2.45
C ALA A 85 2.31 23.35 2.79
N GLU A 86 2.24 24.64 3.14
CA GLU A 86 3.39 25.43 3.55
C GLU A 86 3.85 24.98 4.94
N GLU A 87 2.92 24.82 5.89
CA GLU A 87 3.19 24.28 7.21
C GLU A 87 3.77 22.85 7.12
N MET A 88 3.20 21.98 6.27
CA MET A 88 3.70 20.61 6.03
C MET A 88 5.12 20.60 5.43
N SER A 89 5.51 21.60 4.64
CA SER A 89 6.87 21.70 4.08
C SER A 89 7.89 22.31 5.03
N SER A 90 7.47 22.84 6.16
CA SER A 90 8.31 23.47 7.18
C SER A 90 9.19 22.47 7.92
N ALA A 91 10.09 22.98 8.78
CA ALA A 91 10.89 22.15 9.69
C ALA A 91 10.02 21.31 10.65
N ALA A 92 8.85 21.83 11.07
CA ALA A 92 7.90 21.11 11.92
C ALA A 92 7.26 19.94 11.16
N GLY A 93 6.81 20.15 9.91
CA GLY A 93 6.29 19.08 9.05
C GLY A 93 7.35 18.03 8.77
N LEU A 94 8.58 18.44 8.42
CA LEU A 94 9.70 17.52 8.23
C LEU A 94 9.95 16.66 9.47
N ALA A 95 9.91 17.24 10.67
CA ALA A 95 10.12 16.51 11.92
C ALA A 95 9.07 15.41 12.13
N VAL A 96 7.81 15.66 11.75
CA VAL A 96 6.75 14.66 11.82
C VAL A 96 6.95 13.56 10.77
N PHE A 97 7.19 13.92 9.51
CA PHE A 97 7.39 12.94 8.43
C PHE A 97 8.66 12.10 8.59
N ALA A 98 9.65 12.64 9.29
CA ALA A 98 10.89 11.93 9.66
C ALA A 98 10.73 11.03 10.90
N GLY A 99 9.58 11.08 11.58
CA GLY A 99 9.33 10.35 12.82
C GLY A 99 10.06 10.92 14.04
N ASN A 100 10.63 12.13 13.96
CA ASN A 100 11.33 12.80 15.06
C ASN A 100 10.36 13.42 16.06
N VAL A 101 9.18 13.80 15.60
CA VAL A 101 8.09 14.34 16.40
C VAL A 101 6.82 13.56 16.13
N VAL A 102 6.11 13.21 17.20
CA VAL A 102 4.76 12.65 17.11
C VAL A 102 3.78 13.79 17.39
N PRO A 103 2.85 14.10 16.47
CA PRO A 103 1.83 15.11 16.73
C PRO A 103 1.02 14.81 17.98
N ALA A 104 0.67 15.86 18.75
CA ALA A 104 0.03 15.70 20.05
C ALA A 104 -1.28 14.87 20.03
N GLN A 105 -2.04 14.95 18.93
CA GLN A 105 -3.29 14.22 18.76
C GLN A 105 -3.09 12.82 18.15
N ALA A 106 -1.91 12.46 17.65
CA ALA A 106 -1.63 11.17 17.07
C ALA A 106 -1.53 10.07 18.13
N GLN A 107 -1.96 8.87 17.77
CA GLN A 107 -1.81 7.67 18.59
C GLN A 107 -1.08 6.57 17.80
N PRO A 108 0.24 6.68 17.62
CA PRO A 108 0.98 5.79 16.75
C PRO A 108 0.86 4.33 17.17
N LEU A 109 0.56 3.49 16.20
CA LEU A 109 0.40 2.06 16.40
C LEU A 109 0.84 1.26 15.15
N ALA A 110 1.25 0.02 15.38
CA ALA A 110 1.49 -0.97 14.34
C ALA A 110 0.29 -1.91 14.29
N GLN A 111 -0.31 -2.08 13.12
CA GLN A 111 -1.48 -2.93 12.93
C GLN A 111 -1.09 -4.41 12.90
N ALA A 112 -1.93 -5.26 13.51
CA ALA A 112 -1.80 -6.71 13.47
C ALA A 112 -2.59 -7.28 12.30
N TYR A 113 -2.00 -8.21 11.55
CA TYR A 113 -2.66 -9.01 10.53
C TYR A 113 -1.92 -10.31 10.32
N ALA A 114 -2.58 -11.29 9.74
CA ALA A 114 -2.02 -12.53 9.21
C ALA A 114 -1.89 -12.42 7.69
N GLY A 115 -1.65 -13.52 7.01
CA GLY A 115 -1.77 -13.55 5.56
C GLY A 115 -1.26 -14.82 4.94
N HIS A 116 -1.85 -15.13 3.79
CA HIS A 116 -1.33 -16.16 2.89
C HIS A 116 -0.30 -15.54 1.94
N GLN A 117 0.96 -15.85 2.17
CA GLN A 117 2.08 -15.39 1.35
C GLN A 117 2.50 -16.51 0.40
N PHE A 118 2.39 -16.27 -0.92
CA PHE A 118 2.61 -17.30 -1.94
C PHE A 118 1.78 -18.59 -1.73
N GLY A 119 0.59 -18.44 -1.12
CA GLY A 119 -0.31 -19.53 -0.77
C GLY A 119 -0.05 -20.18 0.58
N GLY A 120 1.07 -19.89 1.25
CA GLY A 120 1.38 -20.38 2.60
C GLY A 120 0.86 -19.43 3.69
N PHE A 121 0.13 -19.96 4.66
CA PHE A 121 -0.43 -19.16 5.75
C PHE A 121 0.63 -18.79 6.79
N SER A 122 0.68 -17.50 7.13
CA SER A 122 1.47 -16.95 8.23
C SER A 122 0.52 -16.32 9.25
N PRO A 123 0.36 -16.91 10.45
CA PRO A 123 -0.68 -16.50 11.42
C PRO A 123 -0.37 -15.14 12.08
N GLN A 124 0.85 -14.63 11.93
CA GLN A 124 1.26 -13.35 12.48
C GLN A 124 2.27 -12.66 11.58
N LEU A 125 1.83 -11.64 10.89
CA LEU A 125 2.64 -10.70 10.11
C LEU A 125 2.64 -9.34 10.83
N GLY A 126 1.74 -8.45 10.49
CA GLY A 126 1.61 -7.11 11.04
C GLY A 126 2.55 -6.08 10.41
N ASP A 127 2.37 -4.83 10.80
CA ASP A 127 3.15 -3.69 10.32
C ASP A 127 4.58 -3.72 10.84
N GLY A 128 5.45 -4.53 10.23
CA GLY A 128 6.85 -4.70 10.65
C GLY A 128 7.75 -3.49 10.35
N ARG A 129 7.28 -2.52 9.56
CA ARG A 129 8.00 -1.30 9.18
C ARG A 129 7.09 -0.11 8.91
N ALA A 130 5.82 -0.21 9.27
CA ALA A 130 4.85 0.87 9.14
C ALA A 130 4.24 1.20 10.51
N LEU A 131 3.82 2.45 10.67
CA LEU A 131 3.11 2.94 11.85
C LEU A 131 1.96 3.80 11.40
N LEU A 132 0.74 3.42 11.73
CA LEU A 132 -0.42 4.30 11.62
C LEU A 132 -0.27 5.41 12.68
N LEU A 133 -0.21 6.67 12.25
CA LEU A 133 -0.22 7.82 13.16
C LEU A 133 -1.61 8.12 13.71
N GLY A 134 -2.63 7.88 12.88
CA GLY A 134 -4.03 8.11 13.14
C GLY A 134 -4.80 8.33 11.83
N GLU A 135 -6.06 8.73 11.95
CA GLU A 135 -6.91 9.06 10.81
C GLU A 135 -7.20 10.56 10.77
N ILE A 136 -7.36 11.10 9.55
CA ILE A 136 -7.84 12.47 9.30
C ILE A 136 -9.12 12.39 8.48
N VAL A 137 -10.09 13.24 8.77
CA VAL A 137 -11.25 13.45 7.89
C VAL A 137 -10.89 14.52 6.86
N ASP A 138 -10.85 14.13 5.58
CA ASP A 138 -10.47 15.02 4.47
C ASP A 138 -11.58 16.08 4.19
N ARG A 139 -11.29 17.04 3.31
CA ARG A 139 -12.23 18.11 2.93
C ARG A 139 -13.53 17.63 2.28
N HIS A 140 -13.56 16.36 1.87
CA HIS A 140 -14.74 15.72 1.30
C HIS A 140 -15.50 14.86 2.33
N GLY A 141 -15.14 14.97 3.62
CA GLY A 141 -15.75 14.18 4.70
C GLY A 141 -15.33 12.72 4.73
N ARG A 142 -14.28 12.32 3.99
CA ARG A 142 -13.80 10.94 3.93
C ARG A 142 -12.67 10.74 4.95
N ARG A 143 -12.75 9.66 5.69
CA ARG A 143 -11.70 9.28 6.66
C ARG A 143 -10.50 8.68 5.92
N ARG A 144 -9.30 9.17 6.25
CA ARG A 144 -8.03 8.75 5.66
C ARG A 144 -7.05 8.36 6.73
N ASP A 145 -6.47 7.19 6.60
CA ASP A 145 -5.31 6.76 7.41
C ASP A 145 -4.05 7.50 6.98
N ILE A 146 -3.27 7.95 7.96
CA ILE A 146 -1.93 8.51 7.74
C ILE A 146 -0.92 7.60 8.42
N SER A 147 -0.01 7.00 7.65
CA SER A 147 1.00 6.09 8.17
C SER A 147 2.41 6.45 7.73
N LEU A 148 3.40 6.19 8.59
CA LEU A 148 4.83 6.27 8.28
C LEU A 148 5.35 4.88 7.92
N LYS A 149 5.88 4.70 6.71
CA LYS A 149 6.50 3.44 6.26
C LYS A 149 8.02 3.59 6.18
N GLY A 150 8.73 2.78 6.97
CA GLY A 150 10.19 2.84 7.08
C GLY A 150 10.69 3.58 8.32
N SER A 151 9.81 3.92 9.28
CA SER A 151 10.10 4.74 10.46
C SER A 151 10.74 3.99 11.64
N GLY A 152 11.11 2.73 11.47
CA GLY A 152 11.80 1.95 12.49
C GLY A 152 11.06 0.67 12.90
N ARG A 153 11.63 -0.01 13.90
CA ARG A 153 11.11 -1.29 14.39
C ARG A 153 9.78 -1.15 15.10
N THR A 154 8.93 -2.16 14.90
CA THR A 154 7.69 -2.38 15.63
C THR A 154 7.72 -3.77 16.28
N PRO A 155 6.76 -4.13 17.14
CA PRO A 155 6.62 -5.49 17.64
C PRO A 155 6.47 -6.56 16.54
N PHE A 156 6.07 -6.16 15.32
CA PHE A 156 5.90 -7.06 14.17
C PHE A 156 7.11 -7.13 13.22
N SER A 157 8.21 -6.44 13.52
CA SER A 157 9.40 -6.41 12.65
C SER A 157 10.15 -7.73 12.58
N ARG A 158 9.84 -8.71 13.45
CA ARG A 158 10.58 -9.98 13.55
C ARG A 158 12.09 -9.71 13.70
N ARG A 159 12.91 -10.15 12.71
CA ARG A 159 14.36 -9.87 12.67
C ARG A 159 14.72 -8.62 11.86
N GLY A 160 13.72 -7.95 11.23
CA GLY A 160 13.93 -6.76 10.42
C GLY A 160 14.28 -5.53 11.26
N ASP A 161 14.86 -4.52 10.60
CA ASP A 161 15.20 -3.22 11.18
C ASP A 161 14.04 -2.21 11.18
N GLY A 162 12.93 -2.57 10.52
CA GLY A 162 11.76 -1.69 10.37
C GLY A 162 11.99 -0.46 9.47
N LYS A 163 13.13 -0.37 8.81
CA LYS A 163 13.51 0.74 7.94
C LYS A 163 13.20 0.45 6.47
N ALA A 164 13.13 1.50 5.67
CA ALA A 164 13.02 1.41 4.22
C ALA A 164 14.20 2.07 3.54
N ALA A 165 14.65 1.51 2.41
CA ALA A 165 15.64 2.13 1.56
C ALA A 165 14.96 3.17 0.64
N LEU A 166 15.74 4.14 0.16
CA LEU A 166 15.27 5.25 -0.68
C LEU A 166 14.58 4.79 -1.97
N GLY A 167 15.17 3.80 -2.69
CA GLY A 167 14.60 3.29 -3.94
C GLY A 167 13.16 2.79 -3.79
N PRO A 168 12.87 1.86 -2.86
CA PRO A 168 11.51 1.41 -2.56
C PRO A 168 10.54 2.53 -2.16
N VAL A 169 11.00 3.53 -1.39
CA VAL A 169 10.16 4.68 -0.99
C VAL A 169 9.77 5.53 -2.21
N LEU A 170 10.75 5.84 -3.07
CA LEU A 170 10.49 6.61 -4.28
C LEU A 170 9.62 5.83 -5.27
N ARG A 171 9.82 4.50 -5.38
CA ARG A 171 8.97 3.64 -6.21
C ARG A 171 7.51 3.71 -5.75
N GLU A 172 7.25 3.52 -4.45
CA GLU A 172 5.89 3.54 -3.92
C GLU A 172 5.25 4.93 -4.09
N TYR A 173 6.02 6.00 -3.90
CA TYR A 173 5.56 7.37 -4.16
C TYR A 173 5.14 7.55 -5.62
N LEU A 174 6.03 7.23 -6.56
CA LEU A 174 5.79 7.43 -7.99
C LEU A 174 4.66 6.54 -8.52
N MET A 175 4.65 5.27 -8.14
CA MET A 175 3.65 4.31 -8.62
C MET A 175 2.26 4.62 -8.05
N GLY A 176 2.16 4.97 -6.76
CA GLY A 176 0.88 5.35 -6.15
C GLY A 176 0.27 6.58 -6.82
N GLU A 177 1.08 7.63 -7.05
CA GLU A 177 0.59 8.84 -7.70
C GLU A 177 0.29 8.62 -9.20
N ALA A 178 1.08 7.80 -9.90
CA ALA A 178 0.77 7.41 -11.27
C ALA A 178 -0.57 6.66 -11.38
N MET A 179 -0.81 5.68 -10.50
CA MET A 179 -2.06 4.94 -10.45
C MET A 179 -3.25 5.87 -10.14
N HIS A 180 -3.06 6.82 -9.22
CA HIS A 180 -4.08 7.82 -8.93
C HIS A 180 -4.46 8.66 -10.16
N VAL A 181 -3.45 9.17 -10.90
CA VAL A 181 -3.69 9.97 -12.12
C VAL A 181 -4.36 9.13 -13.22
N LEU A 182 -4.06 7.83 -13.28
CA LEU A 182 -4.75 6.88 -14.17
C LEU A 182 -6.19 6.54 -13.73
N GLY A 183 -6.67 7.12 -12.62
CA GLY A 183 -8.01 6.87 -12.08
C GLY A 183 -8.17 5.48 -11.43
N ILE A 184 -7.07 4.83 -11.06
CA ILE A 184 -7.07 3.52 -10.39
C ILE A 184 -7.06 3.73 -8.87
N PRO A 185 -7.98 3.12 -8.10
CA PRO A 185 -7.97 3.22 -6.65
C PRO A 185 -6.66 2.73 -6.05
N THR A 186 -6.05 3.58 -5.22
CA THR A 186 -4.70 3.34 -4.70
C THR A 186 -4.45 4.10 -3.41
N THR A 187 -3.55 3.58 -2.58
CA THR A 187 -2.93 4.38 -1.52
C THR A 187 -2.12 5.51 -2.15
N ARG A 188 -2.08 6.66 -1.46
CA ARG A 188 -1.41 7.89 -1.91
C ARG A 188 -0.15 8.14 -1.10
N ALA A 189 0.73 8.97 -1.60
CA ALA A 189 1.95 9.39 -0.93
C ALA A 189 1.91 10.89 -0.60
N LEU A 190 1.88 11.22 0.70
CA LEU A 190 1.88 12.61 1.15
C LEU A 190 3.28 13.20 1.16
N ALA A 191 4.26 12.45 1.71
CA ALA A 191 5.63 12.92 1.77
C ALA A 191 6.64 11.76 1.62
N ALA A 192 7.80 12.06 1.03
CA ALA A 192 8.98 11.22 1.03
C ALA A 192 10.13 11.98 1.68
N VAL A 193 10.80 11.35 2.67
CA VAL A 193 11.87 11.94 3.48
C VAL A 193 13.09 11.02 3.46
N ALA A 194 14.27 11.55 3.12
CA ALA A 194 15.54 10.88 3.38
C ALA A 194 15.88 10.98 4.87
N THR A 195 16.29 9.89 5.51
CA THR A 195 16.53 9.86 6.96
C THR A 195 17.91 10.34 7.38
N GLY A 196 18.86 10.42 6.44
CA GLY A 196 20.28 10.62 6.73
C GLY A 196 20.99 9.39 7.32
N ALA A 197 20.26 8.30 7.58
CA ALA A 197 20.82 7.02 7.99
C ALA A 197 21.00 6.07 6.80
N THR A 198 21.89 5.10 6.93
CA THR A 198 22.02 3.97 6.01
C THR A 198 21.17 2.79 6.48
N VAL A 199 20.73 1.98 5.54
CA VAL A 199 19.96 0.76 5.76
C VAL A 199 20.73 -0.41 5.14
N GLN A 200 21.03 -1.44 5.94
CA GLN A 200 21.70 -2.65 5.47
C GLN A 200 20.69 -3.52 4.71
N ARG A 201 21.00 -3.81 3.46
CA ARG A 201 20.35 -4.83 2.62
C ARG A 201 21.47 -5.73 2.05
N GLU A 202 21.46 -6.09 0.80
CA GLU A 202 22.63 -6.74 0.16
C GLU A 202 23.86 -5.81 0.19
N GLN A 203 23.58 -4.50 0.12
CA GLN A 203 24.55 -3.42 0.30
C GLN A 203 24.00 -2.34 1.22
N LEU A 204 24.85 -1.39 1.62
CA LEU A 204 24.43 -0.20 2.37
C LEU A 204 23.69 0.76 1.43
N LEU A 205 22.45 1.06 1.75
CA LEU A 205 21.58 1.95 0.96
C LEU A 205 21.15 3.16 1.79
N PRO A 206 20.90 4.33 1.17
CA PRO A 206 20.29 5.46 1.85
C PRO A 206 18.92 5.08 2.41
N GLY A 207 18.65 5.44 3.67
CA GLY A 207 17.36 5.23 4.32
C GLY A 207 16.36 6.33 3.99
N ALA A 208 15.08 5.97 3.93
CA ALA A 208 13.98 6.91 3.70
C ALA A 208 12.70 6.46 4.41
N ILE A 209 11.77 7.41 4.56
CA ILE A 209 10.42 7.20 5.10
C ILE A 209 9.41 7.72 4.08
N LEU A 210 8.36 6.94 3.86
CA LEU A 210 7.17 7.35 3.13
C LEU A 210 6.04 7.67 4.10
N THR A 211 5.42 8.85 3.97
CA THR A 211 4.12 9.12 4.58
C THR A 211 3.03 8.68 3.62
N ARG A 212 2.39 7.57 3.94
CA ARG A 212 1.34 6.95 3.12
C ARG A 212 -0.03 7.32 3.62
N VAL A 213 -0.93 7.59 2.69
CA VAL A 213 -2.34 7.91 2.92
C VAL A 213 -3.21 6.85 2.26
N ALA A 214 -4.24 6.38 2.96
CA ALA A 214 -5.17 5.37 2.46
C ALA A 214 -6.59 5.64 2.93
N ALA A 215 -7.60 5.11 2.25
CA ALA A 215 -8.95 5.05 2.79
C ALA A 215 -9.00 4.20 4.07
N SER A 216 -8.25 3.10 4.10
CA SER A 216 -7.77 2.40 5.31
C SER A 216 -6.65 1.42 4.94
N HIS A 217 -5.88 1.00 5.94
CA HIS A 217 -4.89 -0.07 5.80
C HIS A 217 -5.45 -1.45 6.18
N LEU A 218 -6.76 -1.57 6.36
CA LEU A 218 -7.44 -2.84 6.61
C LEU A 218 -7.37 -3.74 5.37
N ARG A 219 -7.00 -4.98 5.57
CA ARG A 219 -6.73 -5.95 4.50
C ARG A 219 -7.40 -7.29 4.80
N VAL A 220 -7.48 -8.16 3.82
CA VAL A 220 -7.98 -9.53 4.01
C VAL A 220 -7.26 -10.20 5.18
N GLY A 221 -5.94 -10.05 5.25
CA GLY A 221 -5.13 -10.59 6.34
C GLY A 221 -5.49 -10.08 7.75
N THR A 222 -6.19 -8.95 7.89
CA THR A 222 -6.68 -8.49 9.20
C THR A 222 -7.81 -9.40 9.70
N PHE A 223 -8.71 -9.82 8.81
CA PHE A 223 -9.77 -10.79 9.12
C PHE A 223 -9.20 -12.19 9.39
N GLU A 224 -8.24 -12.64 8.57
CA GLU A 224 -7.53 -13.91 8.79
C GLU A 224 -6.82 -13.97 10.15
N TYR A 225 -6.28 -12.84 10.62
CA TYR A 225 -5.62 -12.75 11.93
C TYR A 225 -6.55 -13.09 13.08
N ILE A 226 -7.79 -12.60 13.02
CA ILE A 226 -8.82 -12.85 14.06
C ILE A 226 -9.38 -14.25 13.91
N ALA A 227 -9.74 -14.66 12.69
CA ALA A 227 -10.30 -15.98 12.42
C ALA A 227 -9.36 -17.11 12.90
N ALA A 228 -8.03 -16.96 12.71
CA ALA A 228 -7.03 -17.92 13.20
C ALA A 228 -6.92 -17.97 14.75
N ARG A 229 -7.64 -17.12 15.49
CA ARG A 229 -7.68 -17.04 16.96
C ARG A 229 -9.06 -17.36 17.54
N ASP A 230 -10.02 -17.70 16.67
CA ASP A 230 -11.39 -18.02 17.03
C ASP A 230 -12.08 -16.94 17.89
N ASP A 231 -11.71 -15.64 17.71
CA ASP A 231 -12.30 -14.51 18.44
C ASP A 231 -13.45 -13.88 17.65
N GLU A 232 -14.62 -14.50 17.71
CA GLU A 232 -15.82 -14.02 17.01
C GLU A 232 -16.25 -12.62 17.46
N VAL A 233 -16.05 -12.26 18.73
CA VAL A 233 -16.43 -10.94 19.25
C VAL A 233 -15.59 -9.85 18.60
N LEU A 234 -14.28 -10.07 18.49
CA LEU A 234 -13.37 -9.14 17.82
C LEU A 234 -13.61 -9.14 16.30
N LEU A 235 -13.94 -10.29 15.71
CA LEU A 235 -14.26 -10.41 14.28
C LEU A 235 -15.50 -9.56 13.94
N ARG A 236 -16.55 -9.66 14.72
CA ARG A 236 -17.77 -8.87 14.58
C ARG A 236 -17.48 -7.37 14.72
N ARG A 237 -16.71 -6.99 15.73
CA ARG A 237 -16.30 -5.60 15.94
C ARG A 237 -15.51 -5.06 14.75
N LEU A 238 -14.60 -5.84 14.17
CA LEU A 238 -13.87 -5.46 12.96
C LEU A 238 -14.82 -5.30 11.77
N ALA A 239 -15.72 -6.25 11.55
CA ALA A 239 -16.66 -6.21 10.43
C ALA A 239 -17.60 -4.99 10.55
N ASP A 240 -18.14 -4.71 11.74
CA ASP A 240 -18.97 -3.53 11.99
C ASP A 240 -18.21 -2.21 11.76
N TYR A 241 -16.94 -2.14 12.22
CA TYR A 241 -16.07 -1.00 11.96
C TYR A 241 -15.83 -0.78 10.47
N VAL A 242 -15.57 -1.85 9.71
CA VAL A 242 -15.37 -1.79 8.26
C VAL A 242 -16.65 -1.34 7.55
N ILE A 243 -17.80 -1.89 7.93
CA ILE A 243 -19.10 -1.52 7.37
C ILE A 243 -19.38 -0.04 7.62
N ALA A 244 -19.25 0.41 8.86
CA ALA A 244 -19.47 1.82 9.22
C ALA A 244 -18.53 2.79 8.50
N ARG A 245 -17.31 2.35 8.16
CA ARG A 245 -16.30 3.18 7.52
C ARG A 245 -16.38 3.20 5.99
N HIS A 246 -16.64 2.05 5.35
CA HIS A 246 -16.49 1.89 3.89
C HIS A 246 -17.79 1.54 3.18
N TYR A 247 -18.79 1.01 3.91
CA TYR A 247 -19.97 0.38 3.35
C TYR A 247 -21.23 0.78 4.11
N VAL A 248 -21.34 2.08 4.45
CA VAL A 248 -22.40 2.65 5.29
C VAL A 248 -23.82 2.16 4.93
N PRO A 249 -24.21 1.98 3.65
CA PRO A 249 -25.53 1.44 3.31
C PRO A 249 -25.83 0.07 3.91
N LEU A 250 -24.80 -0.74 4.19
CA LEU A 250 -24.98 -2.08 4.76
C LEU A 250 -25.43 -2.07 6.23
N THR A 251 -25.25 -0.96 6.96
CA THR A 251 -25.64 -0.84 8.37
C THR A 251 -27.15 -1.05 8.60
N SER A 252 -27.97 -0.89 7.57
CA SER A 252 -29.42 -1.04 7.60
C SER A 252 -29.94 -2.28 6.85
N THR A 253 -29.06 -3.16 6.38
CA THR A 253 -29.45 -4.38 5.66
C THR A 253 -29.64 -5.56 6.64
N PRO A 254 -30.46 -6.56 6.30
CA PRO A 254 -30.66 -7.73 7.14
C PRO A 254 -29.42 -8.63 7.23
N ASP A 255 -28.57 -8.63 6.18
CA ASP A 255 -27.39 -9.48 6.03
C ASP A 255 -26.11 -8.66 5.83
N PRO A 256 -25.67 -7.83 6.79
CA PRO A 256 -24.60 -6.88 6.58
C PRO A 256 -23.24 -7.54 6.31
N TYR A 257 -22.98 -8.72 6.88
CA TYR A 257 -21.67 -9.39 6.73
C TYR A 257 -21.53 -10.13 5.40
N LEU A 258 -22.61 -10.75 4.91
CA LEU A 258 -22.61 -11.24 3.52
C LEU A 258 -22.52 -10.07 2.53
N GLY A 259 -23.26 -8.99 2.80
CA GLY A 259 -23.16 -7.76 2.04
C GLY A 259 -21.73 -7.20 2.00
N LEU A 260 -21.01 -7.22 3.13
CA LEU A 260 -19.60 -6.83 3.20
C LEU A 260 -18.73 -7.65 2.24
N LEU A 261 -18.89 -8.99 2.26
CA LEU A 261 -18.15 -9.85 1.33
C LEU A 261 -18.46 -9.50 -0.13
N GLN A 262 -19.74 -9.33 -0.48
CA GLN A 262 -20.18 -8.98 -1.83
C GLN A 262 -19.62 -7.64 -2.31
N GLU A 263 -19.62 -6.62 -1.47
CA GLU A 263 -19.06 -5.29 -1.78
C GLU A 263 -17.55 -5.33 -1.97
N VAL A 264 -16.82 -6.12 -1.17
CA VAL A 264 -15.39 -6.31 -1.34
C VAL A 264 -15.10 -7.07 -2.64
N VAL A 265 -15.90 -8.08 -2.97
CA VAL A 265 -15.82 -8.82 -4.25
C VAL A 265 -15.97 -7.85 -5.43
N GLU A 266 -16.98 -7.00 -5.41
CA GLU A 266 -17.26 -6.01 -6.46
C GLU A 266 -16.08 -5.03 -6.64
N ARG A 267 -15.58 -4.47 -5.52
CA ARG A 267 -14.46 -3.51 -5.58
C ARG A 267 -13.18 -4.15 -6.08
N GLN A 268 -12.89 -5.37 -5.67
CA GLN A 268 -11.69 -6.07 -6.12
C GLN A 268 -11.77 -6.51 -7.58
N ALA A 269 -12.96 -6.91 -8.06
CA ALA A 269 -13.20 -7.21 -9.47
C ALA A 269 -12.94 -5.97 -10.35
N SER A 270 -13.50 -4.82 -9.95
CA SER A 270 -13.26 -3.54 -10.62
C SER A 270 -11.79 -3.12 -10.58
N LEU A 271 -11.12 -3.24 -9.43
CA LEU A 271 -9.72 -2.87 -9.26
C LEU A 271 -8.79 -3.67 -10.18
N VAL A 272 -8.94 -5.00 -10.16
CA VAL A 272 -8.08 -5.90 -10.95
C VAL A 272 -8.31 -5.71 -12.44
N ALA A 273 -9.56 -5.49 -12.87
CA ALA A 273 -9.86 -5.17 -14.26
C ALA A 273 -9.15 -3.88 -14.72
N ARG A 274 -9.11 -2.85 -13.88
CA ARG A 274 -8.39 -1.59 -14.16
C ARG A 274 -6.88 -1.80 -14.20
N TRP A 275 -6.31 -2.61 -13.27
CA TRP A 275 -4.88 -2.96 -13.33
C TRP A 275 -4.53 -3.60 -14.67
N MET A 276 -5.30 -4.60 -15.08
CA MET A 276 -5.06 -5.27 -16.34
C MET A 276 -5.25 -4.33 -17.53
N GLY A 277 -6.20 -3.41 -17.45
CA GLY A 277 -6.43 -2.39 -18.46
C GLY A 277 -5.24 -1.48 -18.76
N VAL A 278 -4.36 -1.24 -17.80
CA VAL A 278 -3.15 -0.44 -17.97
C VAL A 278 -1.87 -1.30 -18.05
N GLY A 279 -2.00 -2.62 -18.11
CA GLY A 279 -0.87 -3.54 -18.15
C GLY A 279 -0.10 -3.62 -16.81
N PHE A 280 -0.74 -3.26 -15.68
CA PHE A 280 -0.10 -3.27 -14.38
C PHE A 280 -0.04 -4.68 -13.79
N ILE A 281 1.12 -5.03 -13.25
CA ILE A 281 1.37 -6.27 -12.50
C ILE A 281 1.74 -5.88 -11.08
N HIS A 282 0.96 -6.33 -10.11
CA HIS A 282 1.25 -6.08 -8.68
C HIS A 282 2.49 -6.84 -8.22
N GLY A 283 2.63 -8.09 -8.66
CA GLY A 283 3.79 -8.95 -8.42
C GLY A 283 3.80 -9.67 -7.07
N VAL A 284 3.00 -9.26 -6.08
CA VAL A 284 2.85 -9.94 -4.78
C VAL A 284 1.42 -9.76 -4.26
N MET A 285 0.48 -10.53 -4.81
CA MET A 285 -0.93 -10.49 -4.41
C MET A 285 -1.22 -11.44 -3.25
N ASN A 286 -0.51 -11.28 -2.15
CA ASN A 286 -0.83 -11.96 -0.90
C ASN A 286 -2.12 -11.41 -0.29
N THR A 287 -2.74 -12.11 0.64
CA THR A 287 -3.92 -11.60 1.37
C THR A 287 -3.61 -10.41 2.27
N ASP A 288 -2.35 -10.26 2.69
CA ASP A 288 -1.85 -9.07 3.40
C ASP A 288 -1.55 -7.88 2.46
N ASN A 289 -1.69 -8.04 1.14
CA ASN A 289 -1.59 -6.99 0.13
C ASN A 289 -2.92 -6.76 -0.62
N MET A 290 -4.04 -7.23 -0.09
CA MET A 290 -5.38 -6.96 -0.61
C MET A 290 -6.20 -6.18 0.40
N THR A 291 -6.48 -4.90 0.10
CA THR A 291 -7.24 -4.02 0.99
C THR A 291 -8.73 -4.28 0.92
N ILE A 292 -9.41 -4.07 2.06
CA ILE A 292 -10.88 -4.12 2.12
C ILE A 292 -11.52 -2.90 1.43
N SER A 293 -10.80 -1.78 1.38
CA SER A 293 -11.25 -0.57 0.69
C SER A 293 -11.28 -0.68 -0.84
N GLY A 294 -10.59 -1.68 -1.43
CA GLY A 294 -10.42 -1.80 -2.88
C GLY A 294 -9.34 -0.87 -3.44
N GLU A 295 -8.40 -0.42 -2.61
CA GLU A 295 -7.23 0.37 -3.04
C GLU A 295 -6.01 -0.54 -3.26
N THR A 296 -5.21 -0.24 -4.29
CA THR A 296 -3.89 -0.84 -4.48
C THR A 296 -2.96 -0.44 -3.35
N ILE A 297 -2.23 -1.38 -2.76
CA ILE A 297 -1.31 -1.14 -1.63
C ILE A 297 0.02 -1.89 -1.86
N ASP A 298 1.10 -1.36 -1.25
CA ASP A 298 2.40 -2.04 -1.16
C ASP A 298 3.07 -2.32 -2.51
N TYR A 299 3.46 -1.26 -3.21
CA TYR A 299 4.18 -1.29 -4.48
C TYR A 299 5.61 -1.84 -4.32
N GLY A 300 5.74 -3.15 -4.22
CA GLY A 300 7.01 -3.87 -4.15
C GLY A 300 7.61 -4.14 -5.54
N PRO A 301 7.54 -5.39 -6.05
CA PRO A 301 8.08 -5.75 -7.36
C PRO A 301 7.15 -5.38 -8.53
N CYS A 302 6.19 -4.47 -8.33
CA CYS A 302 5.22 -4.06 -9.34
C CYS A 302 5.89 -3.49 -10.61
N ALA A 303 5.24 -3.69 -11.74
CA ALA A 303 5.66 -3.17 -13.04
C ALA A 303 4.47 -2.97 -13.98
N PHE A 304 4.71 -2.27 -15.09
CA PHE A 304 3.81 -2.25 -16.25
C PHE A 304 4.39 -3.13 -17.36
N LEU A 305 3.52 -3.74 -18.15
CA LEU A 305 3.91 -4.50 -19.32
C LEU A 305 4.52 -3.59 -20.38
N GLU A 306 5.67 -3.95 -20.90
CA GLU A 306 6.26 -3.35 -22.10
C GLU A 306 5.58 -3.92 -23.35
N HIS A 307 5.39 -5.23 -23.36
CA HIS A 307 4.68 -5.97 -24.39
C HIS A 307 3.61 -6.84 -23.74
N PHE A 308 2.50 -7.05 -24.42
CA PHE A 308 1.43 -7.88 -23.89
C PHE A 308 1.88 -9.34 -23.75
N ASP A 309 2.09 -9.77 -22.51
CA ASP A 309 2.39 -11.15 -22.16
C ASP A 309 1.59 -11.58 -20.92
N PRO A 310 0.58 -12.44 -21.09
CA PRO A 310 -0.19 -12.96 -19.94
C PRO A 310 0.66 -13.69 -18.91
N ARG A 311 1.84 -14.19 -19.29
CA ARG A 311 2.76 -14.93 -18.41
C ARG A 311 3.85 -14.07 -17.78
N ALA A 312 3.84 -12.76 -18.03
CA ALA A 312 4.85 -11.86 -17.49
C ALA A 312 4.86 -11.85 -15.95
N VAL A 313 6.04 -12.04 -15.36
CA VAL A 313 6.31 -12.06 -13.93
C VAL A 313 7.44 -11.09 -13.62
N PHE A 314 7.26 -10.23 -12.61
CA PHE A 314 8.27 -9.24 -12.21
C PHE A 314 8.79 -9.44 -10.78
N SER A 315 8.21 -10.33 -10.00
CA SER A 315 8.75 -10.72 -8.69
C SER A 315 9.82 -11.78 -8.86
N SER A 316 11.06 -11.46 -8.49
CA SER A 316 12.18 -12.40 -8.58
C SER A 316 12.03 -13.65 -7.71
N ILE A 317 11.17 -13.58 -6.69
CA ILE A 317 10.88 -14.71 -5.78
C ILE A 317 9.65 -15.51 -6.20
N ASP A 318 8.91 -15.06 -7.21
CA ASP A 318 7.75 -15.78 -7.77
C ASP A 318 8.20 -16.74 -8.89
N THR A 319 8.89 -17.79 -8.50
CA THR A 319 9.44 -18.78 -9.45
C THR A 319 8.38 -19.62 -10.16
N SER A 320 7.16 -19.68 -9.61
CA SER A 320 6.05 -20.43 -10.18
C SER A 320 5.12 -19.60 -11.08
N GLY A 321 5.34 -18.28 -11.12
CA GLY A 321 4.46 -17.36 -11.85
C GLY A 321 3.07 -17.23 -11.23
N ARG A 322 2.93 -17.47 -9.93
CA ARG A 322 1.67 -17.35 -9.21
C ARG A 322 1.02 -15.99 -9.45
N TYR A 323 1.81 -14.93 -9.44
CA TYR A 323 1.37 -13.53 -9.61
C TYR A 323 1.67 -12.98 -11.01
N ALA A 324 1.72 -13.86 -12.04
CA ALA A 324 1.80 -13.42 -13.42
C ALA A 324 0.62 -12.52 -13.79
N TYR A 325 0.80 -11.64 -14.77
CA TYR A 325 -0.23 -10.71 -15.21
C TYR A 325 -1.60 -11.38 -15.44
N GLY A 326 -1.65 -12.46 -16.21
CA GLY A 326 -2.88 -13.18 -16.52
C GLY A 326 -3.50 -13.94 -15.34
N ASN A 327 -2.73 -14.16 -14.27
CA ASN A 327 -3.21 -14.89 -13.08
C ASN A 327 -3.86 -13.95 -12.05
N GLN A 328 -3.74 -12.63 -12.20
CA GLN A 328 -4.20 -11.66 -11.21
C GLN A 328 -5.69 -11.82 -10.84
N PRO A 329 -6.63 -12.06 -11.79
CA PRO A 329 -8.03 -12.27 -11.44
C PRO A 329 -8.25 -13.53 -10.59
N ALA A 330 -7.64 -14.65 -10.98
CA ALA A 330 -7.78 -15.91 -10.25
C ALA A 330 -7.20 -15.84 -8.82
N ILE A 331 -6.09 -15.11 -8.64
CA ILE A 331 -5.49 -14.89 -7.33
C ILE A 331 -6.35 -13.94 -6.49
N ALA A 332 -6.95 -12.92 -7.09
CA ALA A 332 -7.89 -12.04 -6.38
C ALA A 332 -9.09 -12.84 -5.87
N GLN A 333 -9.70 -13.69 -6.70
CA GLN A 333 -10.79 -14.57 -6.29
C GLN A 333 -10.38 -15.53 -5.17
N TRP A 334 -9.17 -16.10 -5.27
CA TRP A 334 -8.64 -16.96 -4.23
C TRP A 334 -8.46 -16.23 -2.88
N ASN A 335 -7.96 -14.98 -2.90
CA ASN A 335 -7.83 -14.15 -1.70
C ASN A 335 -9.22 -13.81 -1.10
N LEU A 336 -10.21 -13.57 -1.94
CA LEU A 336 -11.59 -13.33 -1.52
C LEU A 336 -12.21 -14.57 -0.87
N ALA A 337 -11.86 -15.77 -1.32
CA ALA A 337 -12.24 -17.01 -0.63
C ALA A 337 -11.64 -17.06 0.79
N ARG A 338 -10.40 -16.56 1.01
CA ARG A 338 -9.81 -16.45 2.37
C ARG A 338 -10.57 -15.44 3.25
N LEU A 339 -11.05 -14.34 2.66
CA LEU A 339 -11.94 -13.42 3.37
C LEU A 339 -13.27 -14.06 3.71
N ALA A 340 -13.85 -14.79 2.77
CA ALA A 340 -15.10 -15.53 2.97
C ALA A 340 -14.98 -16.53 4.13
N ASP A 341 -13.91 -17.35 4.14
CA ASP A 341 -13.64 -18.29 5.24
C ASP A 341 -13.59 -17.59 6.61
N ALA A 342 -12.96 -16.41 6.67
CA ALA A 342 -12.87 -15.64 7.91
C ALA A 342 -14.23 -15.07 8.37
N LEU A 343 -15.16 -14.81 7.44
CA LEU A 343 -16.46 -14.21 7.72
C LEU A 343 -17.57 -15.25 7.99
N LEU A 344 -17.34 -16.56 7.76
CA LEU A 344 -18.37 -17.59 7.89
C LEU A 344 -19.15 -17.51 9.21
N PRO A 345 -18.52 -17.35 10.40
CA PRO A 345 -19.24 -17.30 11.68
C PRO A 345 -20.22 -16.12 11.79
N LEU A 346 -20.02 -15.07 11.00
CA LEU A 346 -20.86 -13.87 11.00
C LEU A 346 -21.99 -13.94 9.96
N ILE A 347 -21.83 -14.75 8.90
CA ILE A 347 -22.78 -14.83 7.78
C ILE A 347 -24.00 -15.67 8.16
N ASP A 348 -23.80 -16.81 8.82
CA ASP A 348 -24.89 -17.68 9.26
C ASP A 348 -24.44 -18.52 10.46
N ALA A 349 -25.38 -18.83 11.36
CA ALA A 349 -25.13 -19.75 12.48
C ALA A 349 -25.00 -21.21 12.01
N ASP A 350 -25.64 -21.57 10.88
CA ASP A 350 -25.47 -22.86 10.23
C ASP A 350 -24.25 -22.82 9.30
N ALA A 351 -23.26 -23.64 9.58
CA ALA A 351 -21.99 -23.63 8.87
C ALA A 351 -22.10 -24.00 7.38
N GLU A 352 -23.05 -24.91 7.03
CA GLU A 352 -23.26 -25.32 5.65
C GLU A 352 -23.94 -24.18 4.85
N SER A 353 -24.96 -23.54 5.44
CA SER A 353 -25.61 -22.35 4.88
C SER A 353 -24.62 -21.20 4.71
N ALA A 354 -23.79 -20.93 5.73
CA ALA A 354 -22.74 -19.90 5.67
C ALA A 354 -21.77 -20.15 4.51
N ALA A 355 -21.25 -21.37 4.39
CA ALA A 355 -20.31 -21.77 3.35
C ALA A 355 -20.93 -21.66 1.94
N GLN A 356 -22.17 -22.10 1.76
CA GLN A 356 -22.89 -22.01 0.50
C GLN A 356 -23.10 -20.54 0.08
N ARG A 357 -23.57 -19.69 1.00
CA ARG A 357 -23.84 -18.26 0.73
C ARG A 357 -22.56 -17.49 0.45
N ALA A 358 -21.52 -17.72 1.24
CA ALA A 358 -20.21 -17.09 1.04
C ALA A 358 -19.54 -17.58 -0.26
N GLY A 359 -19.64 -18.89 -0.57
CA GLY A 359 -19.16 -19.48 -1.82
C GLY A 359 -19.78 -18.83 -3.05
N ALA A 360 -21.13 -18.70 -3.05
CA ALA A 360 -21.84 -18.02 -4.14
C ALA A 360 -21.39 -16.55 -4.33
N ALA A 361 -21.13 -15.83 -3.23
CA ALA A 361 -20.62 -14.46 -3.32
C ALA A 361 -19.22 -14.39 -3.94
N VAL A 362 -18.33 -15.35 -3.62
CA VAL A 362 -16.98 -15.43 -4.22
C VAL A 362 -17.04 -15.89 -5.68
N GLU A 363 -17.91 -16.80 -6.04
CA GLU A 363 -18.11 -17.26 -7.42
C GLU A 363 -18.58 -16.13 -8.35
N ALA A 364 -19.39 -15.20 -7.82
CA ALA A 364 -19.82 -14.02 -8.55
C ALA A 364 -18.67 -13.10 -9.00
N PHE A 365 -17.46 -13.25 -8.42
CA PHE A 365 -16.29 -12.47 -8.83
C PHE A 365 -15.98 -12.59 -10.33
N ALA A 366 -16.10 -13.78 -10.90
CA ALA A 366 -15.77 -14.01 -12.30
C ALA A 366 -16.68 -13.18 -13.25
N GLU A 367 -17.99 -13.16 -12.98
CA GLU A 367 -18.95 -12.36 -13.73
C GLU A 367 -18.72 -10.85 -13.56
N ARG A 368 -18.46 -10.40 -12.30
CA ARG A 368 -18.15 -8.99 -11.99
C ARG A 368 -16.86 -8.53 -12.66
N PHE A 369 -15.82 -9.35 -12.59
CA PHE A 369 -14.57 -9.06 -13.28
C PHE A 369 -14.76 -8.96 -14.79
N ASP A 370 -15.49 -9.90 -15.39
CA ASP A 370 -15.76 -9.89 -16.83
C ASP A 370 -16.52 -8.65 -17.29
N PHE A 371 -17.50 -8.23 -16.50
CA PHE A 371 -18.23 -6.97 -16.73
C PHE A 371 -17.29 -5.75 -16.72
N HIS A 372 -16.46 -5.60 -15.68
CA HIS A 372 -15.52 -4.49 -15.58
C HIS A 372 -14.43 -4.56 -16.63
N TRP A 373 -13.90 -5.75 -16.90
CA TRP A 373 -12.87 -5.96 -17.89
C TRP A 373 -13.36 -5.60 -19.30
N THR A 374 -14.54 -6.06 -19.67
CA THR A 374 -15.18 -5.69 -20.94
C THR A 374 -15.39 -4.18 -21.05
N SER A 375 -15.83 -3.54 -19.96
CA SER A 375 -15.99 -2.07 -19.92
C SER A 375 -14.66 -1.34 -20.13
N VAL A 376 -13.57 -1.79 -19.50
CA VAL A 376 -12.22 -1.22 -19.69
C VAL A 376 -11.75 -1.40 -21.14
N LEU A 377 -11.93 -2.58 -21.73
CA LEU A 377 -11.51 -2.86 -23.10
C LEU A 377 -12.31 -2.03 -24.12
N ARG A 378 -13.61 -1.87 -23.90
CA ARG A 378 -14.45 -1.00 -24.75
C ARG A 378 -13.95 0.44 -24.77
N LEU A 379 -13.66 1.01 -23.60
CA LEU A 379 -13.09 2.36 -23.51
C LEU A 379 -11.76 2.47 -24.24
N LYS A 380 -10.89 1.47 -24.12
CA LYS A 380 -9.58 1.46 -24.79
C LYS A 380 -9.67 1.33 -26.31
N LEU A 381 -10.64 0.57 -26.80
CA LEU A 381 -10.85 0.36 -28.24
C LEU A 381 -11.74 1.45 -28.86
N GLY A 382 -12.27 2.39 -28.07
CA GLY A 382 -13.16 3.44 -28.55
C GLY A 382 -14.49 2.89 -29.08
N LEU A 383 -15.00 1.80 -28.47
CA LEU A 383 -16.27 1.18 -28.88
C LEU A 383 -17.44 1.94 -28.24
N ASP A 384 -18.25 2.60 -29.08
CA ASP A 384 -19.49 3.27 -28.69
C ASP A 384 -20.67 2.30 -28.77
N GLY A 385 -21.56 2.37 -27.78
CA GLY A 385 -22.73 1.47 -27.72
C GLY A 385 -22.43 0.13 -27.04
N SER A 386 -23.40 -0.78 -27.01
CA SER A 386 -23.25 -2.15 -26.49
C SER A 386 -23.56 -3.14 -27.60
N SER A 387 -22.52 -3.75 -28.17
CA SER A 387 -22.65 -4.92 -29.03
C SER A 387 -22.35 -6.19 -28.26
N GLY A 388 -23.12 -7.26 -28.45
CA GLY A 388 -22.82 -8.56 -27.85
C GLY A 388 -21.46 -9.14 -28.26
N ASP A 389 -20.85 -8.59 -29.31
CA ASP A 389 -19.60 -9.07 -29.90
C ASP A 389 -18.36 -8.30 -29.36
N ASP A 390 -18.53 -7.24 -28.57
CA ASP A 390 -17.44 -6.39 -28.11
C ASP A 390 -16.38 -7.18 -27.34
N ARG A 391 -16.79 -8.15 -26.53
CA ARG A 391 -15.87 -9.01 -25.79
C ARG A 391 -15.06 -9.91 -26.71
N ALA A 392 -15.70 -10.54 -27.69
CA ALA A 392 -15.02 -11.40 -28.67
C ALA A 392 -13.98 -10.61 -29.48
N LEU A 393 -14.34 -9.40 -29.91
CA LEU A 393 -13.44 -8.49 -30.63
C LEU A 393 -12.23 -8.13 -29.77
N ALA A 394 -12.45 -7.80 -28.50
CA ALA A 394 -11.37 -7.46 -27.57
C ALA A 394 -10.45 -8.67 -27.32
N ASP A 395 -10.98 -9.86 -27.12
CA ASP A 395 -10.20 -11.09 -26.95
C ASP A 395 -9.36 -11.42 -28.19
N ASP A 396 -9.90 -11.22 -29.40
CA ASP A 396 -9.15 -11.40 -30.64
C ASP A 396 -8.02 -10.37 -30.77
N TYR A 397 -8.25 -9.11 -30.38
CA TYR A 397 -7.22 -8.10 -30.33
C TYR A 397 -6.08 -8.49 -29.37
N LEU A 398 -6.40 -8.96 -28.15
CA LEU A 398 -5.41 -9.42 -27.19
C LEU A 398 -4.62 -10.64 -27.69
N LYS A 399 -5.25 -11.56 -28.42
CA LYS A 399 -4.58 -12.68 -29.10
C LYS A 399 -3.55 -12.18 -30.13
N LEU A 400 -3.95 -11.20 -30.95
CA LEU A 400 -3.03 -10.58 -31.91
C LEU A 400 -1.84 -9.91 -31.22
N MET A 401 -2.08 -9.14 -30.15
CA MET A 401 -0.99 -8.54 -29.36
C MET A 401 -0.02 -9.59 -28.78
N SER A 402 -0.50 -10.77 -28.41
CA SER A 402 0.36 -11.88 -27.97
C SER A 402 1.20 -12.48 -29.08
N GLN A 403 0.73 -12.44 -30.32
CA GLN A 403 1.40 -13.05 -31.49
C GLN A 403 2.47 -12.13 -32.08
N TYR A 404 2.26 -10.83 -32.04
CA TYR A 404 3.09 -9.82 -32.69
C TYR A 404 3.81 -8.93 -31.65
N ARG A 405 4.60 -9.57 -30.78
CA ARG A 405 5.41 -8.91 -29.73
C ARG A 405 6.54 -8.09 -30.30
#